data_1e07e8cd09d536794dc26354d2f3e976
#
_entry.id   1e07e8cd09d536794dc26354d2f3e976
#
_cell.length_a   1.000
_cell.length_b   1.000
_cell.length_c   1.000
_cell.angle_alpha   90.00
_cell.angle_beta   90.00
_cell.angle_gamma   90.00
#
_symmetry.space_group_name_H-M   'P 1'
#
loop_
_entity.id
_entity.type
_entity.pdbx_description
1 polymer ?
#
loop_
_entity_poly.entity_id
_entity_poly.type
_entity_poly.pdbx_seq_one_letter_code
_entity_poly.pdbx_strand_id
1 'polypeptide(L)'
;MASLDENVIHWNSRVRAVVVQPNGRTALQWERGVTEPFDLVIGGDGTWSKVRLALTDAAPLYTGVTFVELWLDNVDQAHPAAAELVGHGTMFALHDQAGIIGQRNGKGKLRIYAAFHSRPEDGDRPDKTLSNISKDELLSRFAGWAPSLISLLREADHIAAIRPIMTLPAKSGWPHQPGLTLVGDAAHVMPPLGTGVNLAMLDAAELAENLIYAADWRQALRHSEQIMLDRASAIAIQCIESFDEMFSQGARQSGIDHFDAHHAPSSGTSPSL
;
A
#
# COMPACT_ATOMS: atom_id res chain seq x y z
N MET A 1 -0.88 10.10 18.92
CA MET A 1 -0.01 11.29 19.04
C MET A 1 -0.05 11.95 20.41
N ALA A 2 -1.09 11.77 21.21
CA ALA A 2 -1.16 12.30 22.59
C ALA A 2 -0.11 11.75 23.58
N SER A 3 0.67 10.73 23.18
CA SER A 3 1.73 10.11 23.99
C SER A 3 3.14 10.64 23.71
N LEU A 4 3.30 11.57 22.77
CA LEU A 4 4.59 12.17 22.43
C LEU A 4 4.68 13.60 22.96
N ASP A 5 5.85 13.99 23.43
CA ASP A 5 6.12 15.37 23.80
C ASP A 5 5.95 16.31 22.60
N GLU A 6 5.40 17.51 22.85
CA GLU A 6 5.09 18.49 21.79
C GLU A 6 6.30 18.86 20.91
N ASN A 7 7.50 18.80 21.47
CA ASN A 7 8.74 19.16 20.77
C ASN A 7 9.35 18.03 19.91
N VAL A 8 8.77 16.82 19.94
CA VAL A 8 9.27 15.67 19.17
C VAL A 8 8.82 15.73 17.71
N ILE A 9 7.67 16.37 17.45
CA ILE A 9 7.09 16.43 16.11
C ILE A 9 7.30 17.82 15.52
N HIS A 10 8.06 17.88 14.44
CA HIS A 10 8.28 19.10 13.65
C HIS A 10 7.34 19.14 12.45
N TRP A 11 6.15 19.75 12.65
CA TRP A 11 5.16 19.94 11.58
C TRP A 11 5.67 20.90 10.49
N ASN A 12 5.13 20.77 9.28
CA ASN A 12 5.49 21.59 8.12
C ASN A 12 6.99 21.55 7.79
N SER A 13 7.63 20.40 8.06
CA SER A 13 9.06 20.17 7.89
C SER A 13 9.31 19.14 6.79
N ARG A 14 8.93 19.48 5.56
CA ARG A 14 9.06 18.57 4.42
C ARG A 14 10.53 18.36 4.04
N VAL A 15 11.02 17.14 4.19
CA VAL A 15 12.36 16.74 3.74
C VAL A 15 12.39 16.67 2.21
N ARG A 16 13.41 17.26 1.61
CA ARG A 16 13.64 17.32 0.16
C ARG A 16 14.77 16.41 -0.29
N ALA A 17 15.81 16.29 0.53
CA ALA A 17 16.96 15.43 0.28
C ALA A 17 17.67 15.07 1.59
N VAL A 18 18.57 14.12 1.49
CA VAL A 18 19.44 13.66 2.57
C VAL A 18 20.89 13.92 2.16
N VAL A 19 21.70 14.40 3.10
CA VAL A 19 23.12 14.68 2.90
C VAL A 19 23.92 13.83 3.86
N VAL A 20 24.51 12.76 3.37
CA VAL A 20 25.41 11.90 4.15
C VAL A 20 26.78 12.55 4.22
N GLN A 21 27.32 12.69 5.43
CA GLN A 21 28.62 13.30 5.67
C GLN A 21 29.73 12.25 5.73
N PRO A 22 31.00 12.62 5.47
CA PRO A 22 32.13 11.68 5.53
C PRO A 22 32.33 11.01 6.89
N ASN A 23 31.86 11.63 7.97
CA ASN A 23 31.91 11.07 9.33
C ASN A 23 30.77 10.09 9.64
N GLY A 24 29.92 9.74 8.65
CA GLY A 24 28.77 8.84 8.79
C GLY A 24 27.53 9.47 9.41
N ARG A 25 27.55 10.77 9.75
CA ARG A 25 26.35 11.49 10.20
C ARG A 25 25.53 11.97 9.01
N THR A 26 24.24 12.14 9.21
CA THR A 26 23.30 12.46 8.13
C THR A 26 22.52 13.75 8.45
N ALA A 27 22.57 14.72 7.54
CA ALA A 27 21.77 15.93 7.60
C ALA A 27 20.57 15.85 6.65
N LEU A 28 19.49 16.57 6.99
CA LEU A 28 18.28 16.65 6.18
C LEU A 28 18.20 18.02 5.51
N GLN A 29 17.99 18.02 4.22
CA GLN A 29 17.65 19.22 3.47
C GLN A 29 16.14 19.40 3.43
N TRP A 30 15.65 20.53 3.86
CA TRP A 30 14.25 20.93 3.86
C TRP A 30 14.06 22.35 3.31
N GLU A 31 12.85 22.87 3.32
CA GLU A 31 12.57 24.19 2.72
C GLU A 31 13.31 25.36 3.42
N ARG A 32 13.61 25.21 4.71
CA ARG A 32 14.25 26.24 5.53
C ARG A 32 15.80 26.15 5.58
N GLY A 33 16.39 25.20 4.83
CA GLY A 33 17.84 24.99 4.80
C GLY A 33 18.24 23.54 5.06
N VAL A 34 19.38 23.37 5.70
CA VAL A 34 19.94 22.05 6.08
C VAL A 34 20.00 21.97 7.60
N THR A 35 19.61 20.83 8.16
CA THR A 35 19.66 20.60 9.60
C THR A 35 21.10 20.40 10.09
N GLU A 36 21.32 20.49 11.40
CA GLU A 36 22.48 19.86 12.01
C GLU A 36 22.45 18.35 11.73
N PRO A 37 23.62 17.72 11.60
CA PRO A 37 23.69 16.29 11.31
C PRO A 37 23.22 15.42 12.48
N PHE A 38 22.43 14.42 12.18
CA PHE A 38 21.99 13.38 13.11
C PHE A 38 22.94 12.18 13.08
N ASP A 39 23.01 11.45 14.18
CA ASP A 39 23.74 10.18 14.26
C ASP A 39 23.00 9.06 13.55
N LEU A 40 21.66 9.12 13.51
CA LEU A 40 20.78 8.19 12.81
C LEU A 40 19.60 8.92 12.19
N VAL A 41 19.33 8.63 10.92
CA VAL A 41 18.12 9.01 10.19
C VAL A 41 17.40 7.75 9.75
N ILE A 42 16.10 7.67 10.03
CA ILE A 42 15.22 6.57 9.63
C ILE A 42 14.19 7.14 8.66
N GLY A 43 14.21 6.68 7.41
CA GLY A 43 13.25 7.06 6.39
C GLY A 43 11.98 6.21 6.50
N GLY A 44 10.87 6.83 6.96
CA GLY A 44 9.52 6.26 6.93
C GLY A 44 8.60 7.10 6.04
N ASP A 45 9.12 7.66 4.94
CA ASP A 45 8.51 8.69 4.10
C ASP A 45 7.76 8.13 2.87
N GLY A 46 7.47 6.82 2.90
CA GLY A 46 6.52 6.17 2.00
C GLY A 46 7.07 5.87 0.61
N THR A 47 6.17 5.51 -0.31
CA THR A 47 6.47 5.05 -1.68
C THR A 47 7.48 5.94 -2.41
N TRP A 48 7.36 7.25 -2.28
CA TRP A 48 8.21 8.24 -2.97
C TRP A 48 9.33 8.79 -2.06
N SER A 49 9.88 7.92 -1.23
CA SER A 49 10.91 8.25 -0.24
C SER A 49 12.04 9.08 -0.82
N LYS A 50 12.36 10.18 -0.15
CA LYS A 50 13.53 11.00 -0.42
C LYS A 50 14.79 10.45 0.28
N VAL A 51 14.55 9.73 1.37
CA VAL A 51 15.63 9.08 2.12
C VAL A 51 16.18 7.89 1.34
N ARG A 52 15.32 7.10 0.67
CA ARG A 52 15.73 5.97 -0.18
C ARG A 52 16.71 6.37 -1.27
N LEU A 53 16.55 7.55 -1.87
CA LEU A 53 17.44 8.04 -2.93
C LEU A 53 18.89 8.23 -2.49
N ALA A 54 19.14 8.32 -1.17
CA ALA A 54 20.50 8.38 -0.63
C ALA A 54 21.14 7.00 -0.38
N LEU A 55 20.35 5.92 -0.51
CA LEU A 55 20.79 4.56 -0.22
C LEU A 55 20.83 3.66 -1.49
N THR A 56 19.94 3.89 -2.43
CA THR A 56 19.78 3.03 -3.60
C THR A 56 19.09 3.78 -4.74
N ASP A 57 19.39 3.35 -5.97
CA ASP A 57 18.73 3.82 -7.19
C ASP A 57 17.38 3.12 -7.44
N ALA A 58 16.96 2.18 -6.56
CA ALA A 58 15.70 1.47 -6.71
C ALA A 58 14.53 2.46 -6.68
N ALA A 59 13.80 2.52 -7.78
CA ALA A 59 12.63 3.38 -7.96
C ALA A 59 11.35 2.55 -7.95
N PRO A 60 10.23 3.11 -7.43
CA PRO A 60 8.93 2.46 -7.55
C PRO A 60 8.53 2.28 -9.00
N LEU A 61 8.07 1.08 -9.33
CA LEU A 61 7.54 0.69 -10.62
C LEU A 61 6.02 0.70 -10.57
N TYR A 62 5.39 1.18 -11.62
CA TYR A 62 3.94 1.11 -11.76
C TYR A 62 3.53 -0.30 -12.18
N THR A 63 2.57 -0.91 -11.46
CA THR A 63 2.09 -2.27 -11.73
C THR A 63 1.19 -2.38 -12.97
N GLY A 64 0.83 -1.27 -13.59
CA GLY A 64 -0.16 -1.23 -14.66
C GLY A 64 -1.60 -1.07 -14.12
N VAL A 65 -1.83 -1.18 -12.83
CA VAL A 65 -3.17 -1.10 -12.23
C VAL A 65 -3.37 0.21 -11.48
N THR A 66 -4.50 0.86 -11.72
CA THR A 66 -4.91 2.08 -11.01
C THR A 66 -6.21 1.82 -10.24
N PHE A 67 -6.24 2.30 -9.00
CA PHE A 67 -7.43 2.33 -8.17
C PHE A 67 -8.01 3.75 -8.14
N VAL A 68 -9.28 3.90 -8.52
CA VAL A 68 -10.07 5.10 -8.26
C VAL A 68 -10.84 4.88 -6.96
N GLU A 69 -10.53 5.67 -5.95
CA GLU A 69 -11.15 5.60 -4.64
C GLU A 69 -12.39 6.49 -4.59
N LEU A 70 -13.53 5.87 -4.28
CA LEU A 70 -14.82 6.54 -4.13
C LEU A 70 -15.39 6.29 -2.73
N TRP A 71 -16.28 7.16 -2.29
CA TRP A 71 -16.94 7.04 -1.01
C TRP A 71 -18.45 7.19 -1.13
N LEU A 72 -19.16 6.39 -0.31
CA LEU A 72 -20.57 6.59 0.02
C LEU A 72 -20.66 6.88 1.51
N ASP A 73 -21.29 7.98 1.86
CA ASP A 73 -21.53 8.43 3.22
C ASP A 73 -22.93 7.99 3.70
N ASN A 74 -23.10 7.84 5.01
CA ASN A 74 -24.38 7.42 5.62
C ASN A 74 -25.03 6.21 4.94
N VAL A 75 -24.21 5.23 4.57
CA VAL A 75 -24.55 4.17 3.63
C VAL A 75 -25.79 3.37 4.03
N ASP A 76 -26.04 3.15 5.34
CA ASP A 76 -27.20 2.41 5.83
C ASP A 76 -28.52 3.13 5.57
N GLN A 77 -28.51 4.46 5.51
CA GLN A 77 -29.70 5.29 5.31
C GLN A 77 -29.82 5.79 3.88
N ALA A 78 -28.70 6.28 3.32
CA ALA A 78 -28.71 6.90 2.00
C ALA A 78 -28.56 5.88 0.85
N HIS A 79 -27.85 4.75 1.09
CA HIS A 79 -27.50 3.76 0.08
C HIS A 79 -27.74 2.33 0.57
N PRO A 80 -28.97 1.96 1.02
CA PRO A 80 -29.25 0.68 1.65
C PRO A 80 -28.92 -0.53 0.75
N ALA A 81 -29.12 -0.43 -0.56
CA ALA A 81 -28.76 -1.47 -1.51
C ALA A 81 -27.23 -1.70 -1.60
N ALA A 82 -26.44 -0.65 -1.52
CA ALA A 82 -24.98 -0.74 -1.46
C ALA A 82 -24.52 -1.34 -0.12
N ALA A 83 -25.17 -0.95 0.98
CA ALA A 83 -24.91 -1.50 2.31
C ALA A 83 -25.17 -3.01 2.37
N GLU A 84 -26.27 -3.46 1.80
CA GLU A 84 -26.63 -4.87 1.72
C GLU A 84 -25.66 -5.65 0.83
N LEU A 85 -25.36 -5.14 -0.37
CA LEU A 85 -24.45 -5.80 -1.32
C LEU A 85 -23.06 -6.02 -0.76
N VAL A 86 -22.49 -5.02 -0.06
CA VAL A 86 -21.13 -5.13 0.52
C VAL A 86 -21.15 -5.80 1.88
N GLY A 87 -22.24 -5.69 2.64
CA GLY A 87 -22.36 -6.23 3.98
C GLY A 87 -21.46 -5.52 4.99
N HIS A 88 -20.99 -6.25 6.00
CA HIS A 88 -20.18 -5.71 7.11
C HIS A 88 -18.66 -5.89 6.94
N GLY A 89 -18.22 -6.41 5.80
CA GLY A 89 -16.82 -6.74 5.55
C GLY A 89 -16.25 -6.05 4.32
N THR A 90 -15.52 -6.83 3.54
CA THR A 90 -14.94 -6.43 2.26
C THR A 90 -15.51 -7.34 1.17
N MET A 91 -16.05 -6.74 0.13
CA MET A 91 -16.54 -7.41 -1.07
C MET A 91 -15.47 -7.24 -2.17
N PHE A 92 -15.23 -8.33 -2.90
CA PHE A 92 -14.41 -8.33 -4.12
C PHE A 92 -15.26 -8.80 -5.30
N ALA A 93 -15.30 -8.01 -6.34
CA ALA A 93 -15.84 -8.40 -7.64
C ALA A 93 -14.73 -8.19 -8.66
N LEU A 94 -14.22 -9.28 -9.24
CA LEU A 94 -13.09 -9.29 -10.16
C LEU A 94 -13.50 -9.86 -11.50
N HIS A 95 -13.05 -9.27 -12.57
CA HIS A 95 -13.27 -9.73 -13.94
C HIS A 95 -12.28 -9.09 -14.89
N ASP A 96 -11.55 -9.91 -15.65
CA ASP A 96 -10.68 -9.52 -16.76
C ASP A 96 -9.96 -8.17 -16.58
N GLN A 97 -8.91 -8.15 -15.76
CA GLN A 97 -8.07 -6.99 -15.54
C GLN A 97 -8.75 -5.79 -14.83
N ALA A 98 -9.95 -6.00 -14.29
CA ALA A 98 -10.66 -4.97 -13.54
C ALA A 98 -11.31 -5.53 -12.27
N GLY A 99 -11.61 -4.65 -11.33
CA GLY A 99 -12.24 -5.03 -10.07
C GLY A 99 -13.04 -3.89 -9.44
N ILE A 100 -14.12 -4.25 -8.74
CA ILE A 100 -14.82 -3.35 -7.82
C ILE A 100 -14.67 -3.95 -6.43
N ILE A 101 -13.99 -3.22 -5.55
CA ILE A 101 -13.74 -3.64 -4.18
C ILE A 101 -14.51 -2.69 -3.25
N GLY A 102 -15.48 -3.24 -2.51
CA GLY A 102 -16.27 -2.48 -1.54
C GLY A 102 -15.81 -2.81 -0.12
N GLN A 103 -15.49 -1.80 0.68
CA GLN A 103 -15.03 -1.98 2.05
C GLN A 103 -15.87 -1.19 3.03
N ARG A 104 -16.50 -1.90 3.97
CA ARG A 104 -17.24 -1.27 5.05
C ARG A 104 -16.29 -0.60 6.04
N ASN A 105 -16.51 0.69 6.27
CA ASN A 105 -15.73 1.48 7.21
C ASN A 105 -16.60 1.96 8.37
N GLY A 106 -15.95 2.43 9.43
CA GLY A 106 -16.64 3.02 10.57
C GLY A 106 -17.46 4.27 10.21
N LYS A 107 -18.35 4.68 11.10
CA LYS A 107 -19.19 5.88 10.97
C LYS A 107 -20.14 5.86 9.75
N GLY A 108 -20.63 4.67 9.38
CA GLY A 108 -21.58 4.52 8.28
C GLY A 108 -21.01 4.84 6.91
N LYS A 109 -19.71 4.67 6.71
CA LYS A 109 -19.04 4.93 5.43
C LYS A 109 -18.74 3.63 4.68
N LEU A 110 -18.82 3.71 3.36
CA LEU A 110 -18.42 2.65 2.45
C LEU A 110 -17.37 3.20 1.49
N ARG A 111 -16.20 2.57 1.46
CA ARG A 111 -15.16 2.87 0.49
C ARG A 111 -15.27 1.91 -0.68
N ILE A 112 -15.23 2.45 -1.87
CA ILE A 112 -15.21 1.69 -3.11
C ILE A 112 -13.89 1.97 -3.83
N TYR A 113 -13.23 0.91 -4.29
CA TYR A 113 -12.15 1.01 -5.25
C TYR A 113 -12.63 0.46 -6.59
N ALA A 114 -12.69 1.33 -7.59
CA ALA A 114 -12.79 0.92 -8.98
C ALA A 114 -11.37 0.72 -9.51
N ALA A 115 -10.96 -0.54 -9.63
CA ALA A 115 -9.62 -0.95 -9.98
C ALA A 115 -9.59 -1.43 -11.44
N PHE A 116 -8.59 -1.02 -12.22
CA PHE A 116 -8.45 -1.44 -13.60
C PHE A 116 -7.01 -1.29 -14.09
N HIS A 117 -6.65 -2.12 -15.08
CA HIS A 117 -5.43 -1.89 -15.84
C HIS A 117 -5.53 -0.59 -16.63
N SER A 118 -4.47 0.20 -16.61
CA SER A 118 -4.36 1.41 -17.43
C SER A 118 -4.38 1.06 -18.91
N ARG A 119 -5.04 1.89 -19.69
CA ARG A 119 -5.03 1.83 -21.15
C ARG A 119 -3.85 2.62 -21.70
N PRO A 120 -3.42 2.40 -22.96
CA PRO A 120 -2.35 3.17 -23.58
C PRO A 120 -2.58 4.70 -23.51
N GLU A 121 -3.83 5.15 -23.59
CA GLU A 121 -4.20 6.57 -23.48
C GLU A 121 -4.02 7.16 -22.08
N ASP A 122 -3.95 6.32 -21.03
CA ASP A 122 -3.72 6.78 -19.65
C ASP A 122 -2.25 7.16 -19.41
N GLY A 123 -1.33 6.70 -20.28
CA GLY A 123 0.11 7.00 -20.23
C GLY A 123 0.82 6.43 -19.00
N ASP A 124 2.07 6.84 -18.82
CA ASP A 124 2.91 6.35 -17.71
C ASP A 124 2.59 7.01 -16.34
N ARG A 125 1.73 8.01 -16.34
CA ARG A 125 1.35 8.77 -15.14
C ARG A 125 -0.18 8.89 -15.03
N PRO A 126 -0.89 7.76 -14.80
CA PRO A 126 -2.35 7.74 -14.74
C PRO A 126 -2.91 8.63 -13.61
N ASP A 127 -2.15 8.87 -12.54
CA ASP A 127 -2.51 9.82 -11.48
C ASP A 127 -2.73 11.25 -12.02
N LYS A 128 -2.00 11.64 -13.05
CA LYS A 128 -2.14 12.95 -13.70
C LYS A 128 -3.18 12.92 -14.81
N THR A 129 -3.13 11.93 -15.67
CA THR A 129 -4.04 11.79 -16.82
C THR A 129 -5.49 11.63 -16.35
N LEU A 130 -5.72 10.81 -15.31
CA LEU A 130 -7.05 10.57 -14.75
C LEU A 130 -7.44 11.55 -13.63
N SER A 131 -6.61 12.57 -13.33
CA SER A 131 -6.84 13.49 -12.20
C SER A 131 -8.23 14.14 -12.19
N ASN A 132 -8.86 14.25 -13.35
CA ASN A 132 -10.20 14.82 -13.55
C ASN A 132 -11.17 13.79 -14.17
N ILE A 133 -10.95 12.49 -13.96
CA ILE A 133 -11.85 11.47 -14.49
C ILE A 133 -13.29 11.75 -14.06
N SER A 134 -14.19 11.83 -15.01
CA SER A 134 -15.63 11.97 -14.72
C SER A 134 -16.24 10.63 -14.29
N LYS A 135 -17.38 10.69 -13.60
CA LYS A 135 -18.13 9.46 -13.30
C LYS A 135 -18.51 8.68 -14.57
N ASP A 136 -18.92 9.38 -15.62
CA ASP A 136 -19.34 8.73 -16.87
C ASP A 136 -18.18 8.02 -17.54
N GLU A 137 -16.99 8.64 -17.56
CA GLU A 137 -15.77 8.01 -18.06
C GLU A 137 -15.39 6.79 -17.20
N LEU A 138 -15.44 6.91 -15.87
CA LEU A 138 -15.20 5.79 -14.97
C LEU A 138 -16.18 4.66 -15.22
N LEU A 139 -17.49 4.94 -15.30
CA LEU A 139 -18.53 3.95 -15.58
C LEU A 139 -18.33 3.25 -16.93
N SER A 140 -17.82 3.95 -17.94
CA SER A 140 -17.53 3.36 -19.25
C SER A 140 -16.46 2.27 -19.20
N ARG A 141 -15.57 2.30 -18.23
CA ARG A 141 -14.53 1.28 -18.01
C ARG A 141 -15.10 -0.02 -17.47
N PHE A 142 -16.27 0.05 -16.86
CA PHE A 142 -17.00 -1.10 -16.29
C PHE A 142 -18.26 -1.46 -17.09
N ALA A 143 -18.29 -1.11 -18.38
CA ALA A 143 -19.40 -1.45 -19.26
C ALA A 143 -19.62 -2.98 -19.31
N GLY A 144 -20.87 -3.43 -19.16
CA GLY A 144 -21.22 -4.86 -19.14
C GLY A 144 -21.16 -5.51 -17.75
N TRP A 145 -20.71 -4.83 -16.70
CA TRP A 145 -20.77 -5.33 -15.34
C TRP A 145 -22.22 -5.34 -14.81
N ALA A 146 -22.48 -6.17 -13.80
CA ALA A 146 -23.81 -6.29 -13.19
C ALA A 146 -24.32 -4.92 -12.70
N PRO A 147 -25.61 -4.57 -12.92
CA PRO A 147 -26.18 -3.28 -12.53
C PRO A 147 -25.99 -2.95 -11.04
N SER A 148 -26.03 -3.95 -10.16
CA SER A 148 -25.81 -3.78 -8.72
C SER A 148 -24.37 -3.36 -8.39
N LEU A 149 -23.37 -3.83 -9.13
CA LEU A 149 -21.98 -3.40 -8.98
C LEU A 149 -21.76 -2.00 -9.56
N ILE A 150 -22.37 -1.70 -10.70
CA ILE A 150 -22.30 -0.37 -11.33
C ILE A 150 -22.97 0.68 -10.44
N SER A 151 -24.04 0.34 -9.70
CA SER A 151 -24.67 1.28 -8.78
C SER A 151 -23.72 1.79 -7.70
N LEU A 152 -22.79 0.97 -7.20
CA LEU A 152 -21.77 1.39 -6.25
C LEU A 152 -20.92 2.55 -6.77
N LEU A 153 -20.57 2.52 -8.05
CA LEU A 153 -19.78 3.60 -8.68
C LEU A 153 -20.65 4.82 -8.99
N ARG A 154 -21.88 4.59 -9.48
CA ARG A 154 -22.80 5.63 -9.89
C ARG A 154 -23.29 6.46 -8.71
N GLU A 155 -23.62 5.79 -7.60
CA GLU A 155 -24.20 6.41 -6.40
C GLU A 155 -23.13 7.00 -5.47
N ALA A 156 -21.85 6.75 -5.72
CA ALA A 156 -20.80 7.31 -4.90
C ALA A 156 -20.91 8.84 -4.79
N ASP A 157 -20.79 9.37 -3.57
CA ASP A 157 -20.93 10.79 -3.30
C ASP A 157 -19.79 11.60 -3.92
N HIS A 158 -18.57 11.04 -3.89
CA HIS A 158 -17.39 11.69 -4.46
C HIS A 158 -16.26 10.71 -4.80
N ILE A 159 -15.40 11.13 -5.74
CA ILE A 159 -14.11 10.51 -6.01
C ILE A 159 -13.09 11.18 -5.07
N ALA A 160 -12.48 10.39 -4.20
CA ALA A 160 -11.55 10.90 -3.19
C ALA A 160 -10.10 10.92 -3.67
N ALA A 161 -9.68 9.93 -4.45
CA ALA A 161 -8.31 9.82 -4.91
C ALA A 161 -8.18 8.90 -6.13
N ILE A 162 -7.10 9.11 -6.88
CA ILE A 162 -6.64 8.20 -7.92
C ILE A 162 -5.27 7.69 -7.47
N ARG A 163 -5.16 6.37 -7.39
CA ARG A 163 -4.01 5.68 -6.81
C ARG A 163 -3.40 4.71 -7.82
N PRO A 164 -2.39 5.13 -8.59
CA PRO A 164 -1.56 4.18 -9.30
C PRO A 164 -0.89 3.25 -8.30
N ILE A 165 -1.03 1.96 -8.49
CA ILE A 165 -0.43 0.97 -7.60
C ILE A 165 1.04 0.79 -7.98
N MET A 166 1.90 1.07 -7.01
CA MET A 166 3.34 1.03 -7.17
C MET A 166 3.93 -0.14 -6.39
N THR A 167 5.03 -0.67 -6.89
CA THR A 167 5.84 -1.67 -6.20
C THR A 167 7.33 -1.38 -6.36
N LEU A 168 8.15 -1.75 -5.40
CA LEU A 168 9.58 -1.91 -5.62
C LEU A 168 9.85 -3.33 -6.16
N PRO A 169 10.95 -3.55 -6.91
CA PRO A 169 11.37 -4.91 -7.21
C PRO A 169 11.50 -5.75 -5.93
N ALA A 170 10.96 -6.97 -5.92
CA ALA A 170 10.82 -7.77 -4.70
C ALA A 170 12.13 -8.03 -3.94
N LYS A 171 13.27 -8.00 -4.64
CA LYS A 171 14.61 -8.15 -4.05
C LYS A 171 15.35 -6.82 -3.94
N SER A 172 14.61 -5.70 -3.85
CA SER A 172 15.23 -4.41 -3.60
C SER A 172 15.83 -4.37 -2.21
N GLY A 173 17.00 -3.77 -2.13
CA GLY A 173 17.72 -3.52 -0.90
C GLY A 173 18.77 -2.43 -1.15
N TRP A 174 19.58 -2.20 -0.15
CA TRP A 174 20.68 -1.24 -0.23
C TRP A 174 21.90 -1.76 0.55
N PRO A 175 23.13 -1.36 0.17
CA PRO A 175 24.29 -1.58 1.00
C PRO A 175 24.13 -0.85 2.33
N HIS A 176 24.46 -1.51 3.44
CA HIS A 176 24.37 -0.87 4.76
C HIS A 176 25.16 0.45 4.78
N GLN A 177 24.45 1.52 5.13
CA GLN A 177 25.00 2.86 5.31
C GLN A 177 24.91 3.23 6.80
N PRO A 178 26.05 3.42 7.51
CA PRO A 178 26.02 3.84 8.91
C PRO A 178 25.21 5.12 9.09
N GLY A 179 24.29 5.11 10.07
CA GLY A 179 23.49 6.29 10.40
C GLY A 179 22.34 6.62 9.45
N LEU A 180 21.99 5.72 8.51
CA LEU A 180 20.87 5.93 7.58
C LEU A 180 20.18 4.60 7.27
N THR A 181 18.85 4.54 7.43
CA THR A 181 18.05 3.36 7.11
C THR A 181 16.62 3.73 6.69
N LEU A 182 15.84 2.71 6.29
CA LEU A 182 14.44 2.85 5.86
C LEU A 182 13.57 1.85 6.63
N VAL A 183 12.25 2.17 6.71
CA VAL A 183 11.20 1.28 7.21
C VAL A 183 9.93 1.42 6.37
N GLY A 184 9.11 0.38 6.35
CA GLY A 184 7.81 0.37 5.67
C GLY A 184 7.90 0.63 4.16
N ASP A 185 6.94 1.35 3.59
CA ASP A 185 6.86 1.60 2.15
C ASP A 185 8.09 2.35 1.59
N ALA A 186 8.84 3.06 2.42
CA ALA A 186 10.12 3.65 2.01
C ALA A 186 11.15 2.57 1.69
N ALA A 187 11.12 1.45 2.40
CA ALA A 187 12.01 0.31 2.21
C ALA A 187 11.50 -0.69 1.17
N HIS A 188 10.19 -1.01 1.18
CA HIS A 188 9.66 -2.18 0.49
C HIS A 188 8.21 -2.04 0.01
N VAL A 189 7.82 -0.89 -0.55
CA VAL A 189 6.46 -0.73 -1.08
C VAL A 189 6.09 -1.88 -2.03
N MET A 190 4.91 -2.46 -1.80
CA MET A 190 4.35 -3.59 -2.54
C MET A 190 2.86 -3.39 -2.79
N PRO A 191 2.22 -4.19 -3.68
CA PRO A 191 0.79 -4.09 -3.94
C PRO A 191 -0.05 -4.25 -2.66
N PRO A 192 -1.20 -3.53 -2.53
CA PRO A 192 -1.95 -3.39 -1.28
C PRO A 192 -2.85 -4.59 -0.98
N LEU A 193 -2.27 -5.75 -0.67
CA LEU A 193 -2.98 -6.98 -0.28
C LEU A 193 -3.17 -7.15 1.23
N GLY A 194 -3.10 -6.05 2.00
CA GLY A 194 -3.43 -6.02 3.42
C GLY A 194 -2.23 -6.18 4.38
N THR A 195 -1.03 -6.45 3.88
CA THR A 195 0.17 -6.70 4.71
C THR A 195 1.01 -5.45 5.00
N GLY A 196 0.99 -4.44 4.12
CA GLY A 196 1.94 -3.31 4.14
C GLY A 196 1.98 -2.53 5.45
N VAL A 197 0.81 -2.18 6.02
CA VAL A 197 0.75 -1.43 7.29
C VAL A 197 1.31 -2.25 8.45
N ASN A 198 0.97 -3.54 8.51
CA ASN A 198 1.45 -4.43 9.57
C ASN A 198 2.97 -4.59 9.49
N LEU A 199 3.52 -4.74 8.29
CA LEU A 199 4.97 -4.80 8.08
C LEU A 199 5.64 -3.50 8.51
N ALA A 200 5.12 -2.35 8.12
CA ALA A 200 5.70 -1.05 8.49
C ALA A 200 5.70 -0.84 10.02
N MET A 201 4.66 -1.27 10.71
CA MET A 201 4.60 -1.21 12.17
C MET A 201 5.60 -2.18 12.81
N LEU A 202 5.72 -3.39 12.27
CA LEU A 202 6.67 -4.39 12.76
C LEU A 202 8.11 -3.94 12.56
N ASP A 203 8.44 -3.40 11.38
CA ASP A 203 9.77 -2.86 11.08
C ASP A 203 10.17 -1.76 12.09
N ALA A 204 9.25 -0.84 12.35
CA ALA A 204 9.50 0.26 13.29
C ALA A 204 9.68 -0.26 14.73
N ALA A 205 8.85 -1.23 15.15
CA ALA A 205 8.91 -1.79 16.50
C ALA A 205 10.20 -2.58 16.72
N GLU A 206 10.53 -3.52 15.84
CA GLU A 206 11.75 -4.34 15.94
C GLU A 206 13.01 -3.49 15.85
N LEU A 207 13.05 -2.51 14.94
CA LEU A 207 14.17 -1.58 14.85
C LEU A 207 14.34 -0.80 16.15
N ALA A 208 13.26 -0.26 16.73
CA ALA A 208 13.31 0.49 17.97
C ALA A 208 13.81 -0.38 19.14
N GLU A 209 13.28 -1.59 19.29
CA GLU A 209 13.72 -2.55 20.33
C GLU A 209 15.21 -2.88 20.18
N ASN A 210 15.65 -3.21 18.98
CA ASN A 210 17.05 -3.56 18.72
C ASN A 210 17.98 -2.38 19.02
N LEU A 211 17.60 -1.14 18.69
CA LEU A 211 18.39 0.04 18.98
C LEU A 211 18.47 0.38 20.48
N ILE A 212 17.36 0.18 21.22
CA ILE A 212 17.28 0.51 22.65
C ILE A 212 18.11 -0.45 23.50
N TYR A 213 18.07 -1.74 23.18
CA TYR A 213 18.70 -2.78 24.02
C TYR A 213 20.10 -3.20 23.57
N ALA A 214 20.59 -2.71 22.44
CA ALA A 214 21.92 -3.07 21.95
C ALA A 214 23.04 -2.31 22.66
N ALA A 215 24.13 -3.01 22.95
CA ALA A 215 25.37 -2.40 23.38
C ALA A 215 26.03 -1.56 22.25
N ASP A 216 25.88 -2.00 21.00
CA ASP A 216 26.31 -1.30 19.79
C ASP A 216 25.11 -1.14 18.83
N TRP A 217 24.54 0.05 18.82
CA TRP A 217 23.39 0.37 17.97
C TRP A 217 23.69 0.29 16.46
N ARG A 218 24.94 0.47 16.04
CA ARG A 218 25.34 0.36 14.63
C ARG A 218 25.30 -1.07 14.13
N GLN A 219 25.74 -2.00 14.98
CA GLN A 219 25.63 -3.43 14.69
C GLN A 219 24.15 -3.87 14.69
N ALA A 220 23.38 -3.39 15.65
CA ALA A 220 21.96 -3.67 15.76
C ALA A 220 21.18 -3.15 14.52
N LEU A 221 21.51 -1.93 14.06
CA LEU A 221 20.91 -1.36 12.84
C LEU A 221 21.14 -2.28 11.63
N ARG A 222 22.38 -2.71 11.38
CA ARG A 222 22.70 -3.62 10.27
C ARG A 222 21.95 -4.94 10.37
N HIS A 223 21.85 -5.49 11.56
CA HIS A 223 21.12 -6.75 11.79
C HIS A 223 19.62 -6.60 11.53
N SER A 224 19.02 -5.50 12.01
CA SER A 224 17.60 -5.18 11.78
C SER A 224 17.30 -4.98 10.30
N GLU A 225 18.15 -4.29 9.55
CA GLU A 225 18.02 -4.12 8.10
C GLU A 225 17.95 -5.47 7.38
N GLN A 226 18.86 -6.39 7.72
CA GLN A 226 18.90 -7.71 7.08
C GLN A 226 17.61 -8.50 7.34
N ILE A 227 17.16 -8.58 8.59
CA ILE A 227 15.93 -9.30 8.96
C ILE A 227 14.71 -8.68 8.24
N MET A 228 14.60 -7.35 8.24
CA MET A 228 13.53 -6.62 7.59
C MET A 228 13.51 -6.90 6.07
N LEU A 229 14.64 -6.79 5.40
CA LEU A 229 14.75 -6.98 3.94
C LEU A 229 14.47 -8.42 3.52
N ASP A 230 14.95 -9.41 4.28
CA ASP A 230 14.68 -10.83 4.00
C ASP A 230 13.18 -11.13 4.12
N ARG A 231 12.54 -10.66 5.20
CA ARG A 231 11.10 -10.79 5.41
C ARG A 231 10.29 -10.07 4.34
N ALA A 232 10.61 -8.81 4.08
CA ALA A 232 9.90 -8.00 3.10
C ALA A 232 10.03 -8.57 1.68
N SER A 233 11.20 -9.09 1.30
CA SER A 233 11.42 -9.72 0.00
C SER A 233 10.53 -10.94 -0.21
N ALA A 234 10.43 -11.81 0.78
CA ALA A 234 9.58 -13.00 0.70
C ALA A 234 8.09 -12.64 0.54
N ILE A 235 7.62 -11.64 1.32
CA ILE A 235 6.23 -11.19 1.26
C ILE A 235 5.96 -10.42 -0.04
N ALA A 236 6.89 -9.59 -0.52
CA ALA A 236 6.73 -8.83 -1.75
C ALA A 236 6.56 -9.74 -2.97
N ILE A 237 7.30 -10.86 -3.06
CA ILE A 237 7.12 -11.86 -4.12
C ILE A 237 5.67 -12.36 -4.13
N GLN A 238 5.18 -12.83 -2.99
CA GLN A 238 3.81 -13.34 -2.87
C GLN A 238 2.75 -12.26 -3.19
N CYS A 239 2.96 -11.03 -2.71
CA CYS A 239 2.04 -9.92 -3.00
C CYS A 239 2.00 -9.58 -4.49
N ILE A 240 3.16 -9.55 -5.17
CA ILE A 240 3.21 -9.24 -6.61
C ILE A 240 2.50 -10.34 -7.39
N GLU A 241 2.82 -11.63 -7.15
CA GLU A 241 2.21 -12.77 -7.82
C GLU A 241 0.68 -12.79 -7.62
N SER A 242 0.22 -12.65 -6.38
CA SER A 242 -1.22 -12.63 -6.08
C SER A 242 -1.93 -11.42 -6.68
N PHE A 243 -1.27 -10.27 -6.74
CA PHE A 243 -1.84 -9.07 -7.35
C PHE A 243 -1.94 -9.19 -8.87
N ASP A 244 -0.92 -9.74 -9.51
CA ASP A 244 -0.92 -10.01 -10.95
C ASP A 244 -2.01 -11.01 -11.32
N GLU A 245 -2.22 -12.06 -10.49
CA GLU A 245 -3.30 -13.01 -10.67
C GLU A 245 -4.67 -12.34 -10.50
N MET A 246 -4.86 -11.51 -9.48
CA MET A 246 -6.11 -10.79 -9.18
C MET A 246 -6.55 -9.89 -10.34
N PHE A 247 -5.60 -9.32 -11.10
CA PHE A 247 -5.86 -8.44 -12.23
C PHE A 247 -5.45 -9.07 -13.58
N SER A 248 -5.37 -10.40 -13.67
CA SER A 248 -5.16 -11.14 -14.92
C SER A 248 -6.43 -11.20 -15.78
N GLN A 249 -6.31 -11.67 -17.01
CA GLN A 249 -7.45 -11.96 -17.88
C GLN A 249 -8.31 -13.12 -17.35
N GLY A 250 -7.78 -13.97 -16.48
CA GLY A 250 -8.47 -15.09 -15.85
C GLY A 250 -8.92 -14.84 -14.41
N ALA A 251 -8.86 -13.61 -13.91
CA ALA A 251 -9.09 -13.26 -12.52
C ALA A 251 -10.40 -13.76 -11.92
N ARG A 252 -11.47 -13.82 -12.72
CA ARG A 252 -12.78 -14.36 -12.29
C ARG A 252 -12.69 -15.83 -11.91
N GLN A 253 -12.05 -16.66 -12.73
CA GLN A 253 -11.94 -18.08 -12.47
C GLN A 253 -11.04 -18.36 -11.29
N SER A 254 -9.87 -17.73 -11.22
CA SER A 254 -8.96 -17.82 -10.08
C SER A 254 -9.63 -17.45 -8.76
N GLY A 255 -10.45 -16.39 -8.75
CA GLY A 255 -11.19 -15.99 -7.55
C GLY A 255 -12.23 -17.04 -7.10
N ILE A 256 -12.92 -17.69 -8.03
CA ILE A 256 -13.87 -18.78 -7.74
C ILE A 256 -13.11 -19.99 -7.19
N ASP A 257 -12.03 -20.41 -7.84
CA ASP A 257 -11.23 -21.58 -7.46
C ASP A 257 -10.63 -21.39 -6.06
N HIS A 258 -10.15 -20.18 -5.76
CA HIS A 258 -9.64 -19.82 -4.44
C HIS A 258 -10.74 -19.90 -3.36
N PHE A 259 -11.93 -19.37 -3.65
CA PHE A 259 -13.08 -19.42 -2.73
C PHE A 259 -13.48 -20.87 -2.45
N ASP A 260 -13.62 -21.68 -3.49
CA ASP A 260 -14.03 -23.09 -3.39
C ASP A 260 -13.00 -23.92 -2.61
N ALA A 261 -11.70 -23.67 -2.81
CA ALA A 261 -10.62 -24.33 -2.07
C ALA A 261 -10.66 -24.07 -0.55
N HIS A 262 -11.12 -22.88 -0.14
CA HIS A 262 -11.17 -22.48 1.28
C HIS A 262 -12.52 -22.76 1.95
N HIS A 263 -13.59 -23.02 1.17
CA HIS A 263 -14.94 -23.25 1.66
C HIS A 263 -15.48 -24.64 1.31
N ALA A 264 -14.69 -25.50 0.67
CA ALA A 264 -15.06 -26.89 0.46
C ALA A 264 -15.32 -27.56 1.83
N PRO A 265 -16.50 -28.20 2.04
CA PRO A 265 -16.76 -28.90 3.28
C PRO A 265 -15.67 -29.96 3.47
N SER A 266 -14.97 -29.91 4.60
CA SER A 266 -14.02 -30.95 4.97
C SER A 266 -14.75 -32.30 4.86
N SER A 267 -14.35 -33.14 3.90
CA SER A 267 -14.84 -34.51 3.78
C SER A 267 -14.48 -35.26 5.06
N GLY A 268 -15.41 -35.26 6.01
CA GLY A 268 -15.30 -35.99 7.25
C GLY A 268 -15.24 -37.47 6.96
N THR A 269 -14.07 -38.05 6.95
CA THR A 269 -13.87 -39.46 7.21
C THR A 269 -14.13 -39.66 8.70
N SER A 270 -15.36 -40.06 9.04
CA SER A 270 -15.64 -40.63 10.36
C SER A 270 -14.81 -41.90 10.50
N PRO A 271 -14.03 -42.07 11.55
CA PRO A 271 -13.42 -43.35 11.84
C PRO A 271 -14.58 -44.29 12.26
N SER A 272 -14.74 -45.38 11.50
CA SER A 272 -15.57 -46.49 11.90
C SER A 272 -15.07 -47.09 13.20
N LEU A 273 -15.96 -47.22 14.18
CA LEU A 273 -15.77 -47.97 15.41
C LEU A 273 -15.54 -49.46 15.14
#